data_83bcd91fd376e3ef19df81d79eff336b
#
_entry.id   83bcd91fd376e3ef19df81d79eff336b
#
_cell.length_a   1.000
_cell.length_b   1.000
_cell.length_c   1.000
_cell.angle_alpha   90.00
_cell.angle_beta   90.00
_cell.angle_gamma   90.00
#
_symmetry.space_group_name_H-M   'P 1'
#
loop_
_entity.id
_entity.type
_entity.pdbx_description
1 polymer ?
#
loop_
_entity_poly.entity_id
_entity_poly.type
_entity_poly.pdbx_seq_one_letter_code
_entity_poly.pdbx_strand_id
1 'polypeptide(L)'
;MEIHYIVRRMTLEDLPEVMEIENASFKRPWPLSAYHYELTRNDCGYYLVVRLKKKEGEGPLLAYGGFWLVVDEAHICTLAVKPEWRGKGLGELILYSLLELALRLGAKIASLEVRVSNKVAQNLYRKYGFEEVGKRKGYYSDGEDALIMTAFDINSQEYRALLAKNREGLERKLKGRRPWLNWRVFMRR
;
A
#
# COMPACT_ATOMS: atom_id res chain seq x y z
N MET A 1 19.24 3.62 18.81
CA MET A 1 19.47 4.00 17.40
C MET A 1 18.13 4.29 16.77
N GLU A 2 17.94 5.49 16.25
CA GLU A 2 16.65 5.90 15.67
C GLU A 2 16.47 5.22 14.32
N ILE A 3 15.37 4.48 14.13
CA ILE A 3 15.08 3.79 12.88
C ILE A 3 14.24 4.72 12.01
N HIS A 4 14.70 5.04 10.82
CA HIS A 4 13.96 5.83 9.84
C HIS A 4 13.53 4.97 8.65
N TYR A 5 12.42 5.33 8.02
CA TYR A 5 11.90 4.65 6.84
C TYR A 5 11.91 5.62 5.64
N ILE A 6 12.20 5.09 4.48
CA ILE A 6 12.06 5.77 3.19
C ILE A 6 10.85 5.16 2.49
N VAL A 7 9.95 6.02 2.02
CA VAL A 7 8.86 5.62 1.12
C VAL A 7 9.09 6.29 -0.22
N ARG A 8 9.16 5.50 -1.29
CA ARG A 8 9.37 5.98 -2.65
C ARG A 8 8.70 5.09 -3.69
N ARG A 9 8.69 5.52 -4.94
CA ARG A 9 8.26 4.67 -6.05
C ARG A 9 9.10 3.40 -6.12
N MET A 10 8.42 2.30 -6.46
CA MET A 10 9.07 1.04 -6.80
C MET A 10 9.77 1.19 -8.15
N THR A 11 10.95 0.60 -8.26
CA THR A 11 11.73 0.52 -9.50
C THR A 11 12.00 -0.94 -9.86
N LEU A 12 12.50 -1.21 -11.05
CA LEU A 12 12.87 -2.56 -11.46
C LEU A 12 13.96 -3.18 -10.56
N GLU A 13 14.82 -2.34 -9.97
CA GLU A 13 15.87 -2.75 -9.04
C GLU A 13 15.33 -3.30 -7.72
N ASP A 14 14.10 -2.93 -7.34
CA ASP A 14 13.45 -3.42 -6.13
C ASP A 14 12.86 -4.83 -6.29
N LEU A 15 12.64 -5.28 -7.54
CA LEU A 15 11.89 -6.50 -7.82
C LEU A 15 12.46 -7.76 -7.14
N PRO A 16 13.76 -7.98 -7.02
CA PRO A 16 14.27 -9.14 -6.28
C PRO A 16 13.74 -9.21 -4.84
N GLU A 17 13.84 -8.10 -4.08
CA GLU A 17 13.33 -8.04 -2.69
C GLU A 17 11.79 -8.01 -2.63
N VAL A 18 11.11 -7.40 -3.60
CA VAL A 18 9.64 -7.46 -3.72
C VAL A 18 9.18 -8.90 -3.88
N MET A 19 9.81 -9.68 -4.76
CA MET A 19 9.47 -11.09 -4.97
C MET A 19 9.72 -11.98 -3.75
N GLU A 20 10.72 -11.67 -2.92
CA GLU A 20 10.90 -12.35 -1.62
C GLU A 20 9.68 -12.15 -0.71
N ILE A 21 9.21 -10.91 -0.60
CA ILE A 21 8.04 -10.58 0.24
C ILE A 21 6.75 -11.15 -0.36
N GLU A 22 6.59 -11.05 -1.69
CA GLU A 22 5.46 -11.59 -2.44
C GLU A 22 5.29 -13.08 -2.17
N ASN A 23 6.36 -13.85 -2.40
CA ASN A 23 6.36 -15.30 -2.21
C ASN A 23 6.12 -15.71 -0.74
N ALA A 24 6.59 -14.90 0.22
CA ALA A 24 6.37 -15.14 1.65
C ALA A 24 4.98 -14.70 2.14
N SER A 25 4.24 -13.90 1.38
CA SER A 25 2.98 -13.29 1.81
C SER A 25 1.75 -13.88 1.15
N PHE A 26 1.85 -14.36 -0.08
CA PHE A 26 0.70 -14.82 -0.86
C PHE A 26 0.82 -16.28 -1.25
N LYS A 27 -0.29 -17.02 -1.16
CA LYS A 27 -0.36 -18.43 -1.60
C LYS A 27 -0.18 -18.57 -3.12
N ARG A 28 -0.60 -17.57 -3.88
CA ARG A 28 -0.37 -17.43 -5.32
C ARG A 28 0.23 -16.05 -5.58
N PRO A 29 1.54 -15.94 -5.50
CA PRO A 29 2.24 -14.69 -5.77
C PRO A 29 2.10 -14.31 -7.24
N TRP A 30 2.10 -13.03 -7.51
CA TRP A 30 2.25 -12.52 -8.86
C TRP A 30 3.63 -12.91 -9.40
N PRO A 31 3.72 -13.32 -10.67
CA PRO A 31 5.01 -13.61 -11.27
C PRO A 31 5.82 -12.33 -11.49
N LEU A 32 7.13 -12.46 -11.52
CA LEU A 32 8.05 -11.34 -11.78
C LEU A 32 7.69 -10.56 -13.06
N SER A 33 7.24 -11.27 -14.11
CA SER A 33 6.81 -10.67 -15.36
C SER A 33 5.61 -9.73 -15.22
N ALA A 34 4.69 -10.01 -14.27
CA ALA A 34 3.57 -9.11 -13.99
C ALA A 34 4.07 -7.79 -13.40
N TYR A 35 4.95 -7.84 -12.39
CA TYR A 35 5.56 -6.62 -11.83
C TYR A 35 6.38 -5.84 -12.86
N HIS A 36 7.12 -6.54 -13.72
CA HIS A 36 7.84 -5.90 -14.81
C HIS A 36 6.89 -5.16 -15.76
N TYR A 37 5.78 -5.80 -16.14
CA TYR A 37 4.74 -5.17 -16.97
C TYR A 37 4.14 -3.93 -16.27
N GLU A 38 3.76 -4.07 -15.00
CA GLU A 38 3.19 -2.98 -14.19
C GLU A 38 4.11 -1.75 -14.12
N LEU A 39 5.41 -1.96 -13.99
CA LEU A 39 6.37 -0.86 -13.87
C LEU A 39 6.80 -0.25 -15.20
N THR A 40 6.63 -0.96 -16.32
CA THR A 40 7.17 -0.53 -17.62
C THR A 40 6.12 -0.28 -18.70
N ARG A 41 4.92 -0.83 -18.55
CA ARG A 41 3.87 -0.83 -19.59
C ARG A 41 2.50 -0.38 -19.10
N ASN A 42 2.23 -0.48 -17.79
CA ASN A 42 0.93 -0.07 -17.24
C ASN A 42 0.97 1.41 -16.82
N ASP A 43 0.43 2.29 -17.64
CA ASP A 43 0.35 3.72 -17.35
C ASP A 43 -0.60 4.07 -16.19
N CYS A 44 -1.49 3.14 -15.81
CA CYS A 44 -2.40 3.30 -14.69
C CYS A 44 -1.83 2.77 -13.37
N GLY A 45 -0.68 2.07 -13.39
CA GLY A 45 -0.07 1.40 -12.25
C GLY A 45 0.84 2.33 -11.42
N TYR A 46 0.61 2.38 -10.10
CA TYR A 46 1.41 3.17 -9.16
C TYR A 46 1.85 2.29 -8.00
N TYR A 47 3.13 2.07 -7.87
CA TYR A 47 3.73 1.16 -6.88
C TYR A 47 4.71 1.88 -5.98
N LEU A 48 4.63 1.61 -4.67
CA LEU A 48 5.48 2.16 -3.64
C LEU A 48 6.21 1.06 -2.89
N VAL A 49 7.39 1.40 -2.39
CA VAL A 49 8.17 0.58 -1.46
C VAL A 49 8.46 1.34 -0.18
N VAL A 50 8.56 0.61 0.93
CA VAL A 50 9.08 1.09 2.20
C VAL A 50 10.41 0.42 2.45
N ARG A 51 11.47 1.20 2.59
CA ARG A 51 12.81 0.72 2.88
C ARG A 51 13.32 1.25 4.21
N LEU A 52 14.20 0.52 4.84
CA LEU A 52 14.93 1.03 6.00
C LEU A 52 15.92 2.10 5.55
N LYS A 53 15.94 3.26 6.23
CA LYS A 53 16.97 4.27 5.99
C LYS A 53 18.25 3.91 6.74
N LYS A 54 19.39 3.84 6.06
CA LYS A 54 20.72 3.73 6.65
C LYS A 54 21.39 5.10 6.72
N LYS A 55 22.52 5.18 7.40
CA LYS A 55 23.35 6.41 7.42
C LYS A 55 23.77 6.80 6.01
N GLU A 56 24.17 5.81 5.22
CA GLU A 56 24.50 5.96 3.81
C GLU A 56 23.55 5.09 2.99
N GLY A 57 22.73 5.74 2.15
CA GLY A 57 21.81 5.08 1.22
C GLY A 57 20.58 4.44 1.85
N GLU A 58 20.05 3.46 1.14
CA GLU A 58 18.86 2.69 1.49
C GLU A 58 19.25 1.32 2.03
N GLY A 59 18.50 0.86 3.02
CA GLY A 59 18.60 -0.49 3.56
C GLY A 59 17.61 -1.45 2.90
N PRO A 60 17.31 -2.59 3.55
CA PRO A 60 16.42 -3.61 3.01
C PRO A 60 15.01 -3.08 2.78
N LEU A 61 14.33 -3.66 1.80
CA LEU A 61 12.92 -3.45 1.52
C LEU A 61 12.08 -4.18 2.58
N LEU A 62 11.10 -3.48 3.17
CA LEU A 62 10.32 -3.95 4.31
C LEU A 62 8.84 -4.13 4.00
N ALA A 63 8.33 -3.34 3.06
CA ALA A 63 6.94 -3.41 2.61
C ALA A 63 6.81 -2.81 1.21
N TYR A 64 5.77 -3.21 0.51
CA TYR A 64 5.40 -2.61 -0.76
C TYR A 64 3.89 -2.65 -0.93
N GLY A 65 3.41 -1.90 -1.90
CA GLY A 65 2.02 -1.91 -2.32
C GLY A 65 1.82 -1.12 -3.60
N GLY A 66 0.66 -1.28 -4.21
CA GLY A 66 0.33 -0.58 -5.44
C GLY A 66 -1.17 -0.50 -5.68
N PHE A 67 -1.55 0.44 -6.53
CA PHE A 67 -2.90 0.61 -7.03
C PHE A 67 -2.90 0.93 -8.51
N TRP A 68 -4.02 0.67 -9.16
CA TRP A 68 -4.34 1.17 -10.47
C TRP A 68 -5.26 2.38 -10.34
N LEU A 69 -4.91 3.48 -11.03
CA LEU A 69 -5.77 4.64 -11.12
C LEU A 69 -6.52 4.59 -12.45
N VAL A 70 -7.81 4.33 -12.39
CA VAL A 70 -8.70 4.30 -13.55
C VAL A 70 -9.75 5.39 -13.37
N VAL A 71 -9.72 6.40 -14.23
CA VAL A 71 -10.54 7.62 -14.13
C VAL A 71 -10.26 8.32 -12.80
N ASP A 72 -11.11 8.14 -11.80
CA ASP A 72 -11.00 8.74 -10.46
C ASP A 72 -11.07 7.68 -9.33
N GLU A 73 -10.92 6.39 -9.67
CA GLU A 73 -10.85 5.29 -8.73
C GLU A 73 -9.41 4.75 -8.60
N ALA A 74 -8.90 4.74 -7.38
CA ALA A 74 -7.64 4.07 -7.02
C ALA A 74 -7.95 2.66 -6.50
N HIS A 75 -7.78 1.65 -7.33
CA HIS A 75 -7.96 0.25 -6.96
C HIS A 75 -6.67 -0.34 -6.41
N ILE A 76 -6.61 -0.56 -5.09
CA ILE A 76 -5.43 -1.15 -4.43
C ILE A 76 -5.36 -2.63 -4.77
N CYS A 77 -4.39 -3.02 -5.59
CA CYS A 77 -4.24 -4.36 -6.13
C CYS A 77 -3.31 -5.25 -5.29
N THR A 78 -2.37 -4.68 -4.56
CA THR A 78 -1.45 -5.41 -3.71
C THR A 78 -0.94 -4.59 -2.55
N LEU A 79 -0.70 -5.23 -1.40
CA LEU A 79 -0.06 -4.64 -0.23
C LEU A 79 0.53 -5.77 0.63
N ALA A 80 1.84 -5.74 0.85
CA ALA A 80 2.50 -6.73 1.68
C ALA A 80 3.62 -6.14 2.55
N VAL A 81 3.85 -6.78 3.68
CA VAL A 81 4.92 -6.45 4.63
C VAL A 81 5.75 -7.71 4.86
N LYS A 82 7.06 -7.55 4.84
CA LYS A 82 8.03 -8.61 5.15
C LYS A 82 7.65 -9.27 6.48
N PRO A 83 7.53 -10.61 6.55
CA PRO A 83 6.96 -11.31 7.71
C PRO A 83 7.50 -10.86 9.06
N GLU A 84 8.81 -10.75 9.22
CA GLU A 84 9.49 -10.34 10.45
C GLU A 84 9.31 -8.86 10.82
N TRP A 85 8.71 -8.07 9.91
CA TRP A 85 8.42 -6.65 10.10
C TRP A 85 6.93 -6.36 10.28
N ARG A 86 6.07 -7.38 10.29
CA ARG A 86 4.62 -7.24 10.56
C ARG A 86 4.37 -6.78 11.99
N GLY A 87 3.21 -6.21 12.25
CA GLY A 87 2.85 -5.68 13.57
C GLY A 87 3.52 -4.36 13.96
N LYS A 88 4.48 -3.85 13.18
CA LYS A 88 5.28 -2.66 13.48
C LYS A 88 4.75 -1.37 12.82
N GLY A 89 3.55 -1.39 12.21
CA GLY A 89 2.94 -0.23 11.57
C GLY A 89 3.27 -0.03 10.10
N LEU A 90 4.09 -0.91 9.48
CA LEU A 90 4.52 -0.73 8.09
C LEU A 90 3.39 -0.97 7.07
N GLY A 91 2.46 -1.88 7.35
CA GLY A 91 1.25 -2.04 6.52
C GLY A 91 0.38 -0.79 6.52
N GLU A 92 0.30 -0.12 7.67
CA GLU A 92 -0.40 1.16 7.79
C GLU A 92 0.35 2.28 7.07
N LEU A 93 1.68 2.31 7.17
CA LEU A 93 2.52 3.29 6.48
C LEU A 93 2.36 3.21 4.96
N ILE A 94 2.41 2.01 4.39
CA ILE A 94 2.27 1.86 2.95
C ILE A 94 0.85 2.19 2.48
N LEU A 95 -0.20 1.76 3.21
CA LEU A 95 -1.59 2.13 2.89
C LEU A 95 -1.80 3.64 2.92
N TYR A 96 -1.36 4.32 3.99
CA TYR A 96 -1.40 5.77 4.11
C TYR A 96 -0.72 6.45 2.90
N SER A 97 0.47 5.96 2.53
CA SER A 97 1.25 6.53 1.43
C SER A 97 0.58 6.33 0.06
N LEU A 98 -0.08 5.18 -0.16
CA LEU A 98 -0.86 4.91 -1.37
C LEU A 98 -2.07 5.85 -1.46
N LEU A 99 -2.81 6.05 -0.36
CA LEU A 99 -3.96 6.95 -0.33
C LEU A 99 -3.56 8.42 -0.54
N GLU A 100 -2.46 8.87 0.06
CA GLU A 100 -1.90 10.21 -0.18
C GLU A 100 -1.50 10.39 -1.66
N LEU A 101 -0.90 9.38 -2.27
CA LEU A 101 -0.55 9.41 -3.68
C LEU A 101 -1.80 9.44 -4.56
N ALA A 102 -2.79 8.58 -4.28
CA ALA A 102 -4.06 8.53 -5.01
C ALA A 102 -4.77 9.90 -4.99
N LEU A 103 -4.84 10.54 -3.82
CA LEU A 103 -5.40 11.89 -3.68
C LEU A 103 -4.67 12.95 -4.51
N ARG A 104 -3.33 12.90 -4.55
CA ARG A 104 -2.52 13.82 -5.37
C ARG A 104 -2.74 13.63 -6.86
N LEU A 105 -3.07 12.41 -7.27
CA LEU A 105 -3.38 12.05 -8.65
C LEU A 105 -4.85 12.29 -9.02
N GLY A 106 -5.67 12.78 -8.08
CA GLY A 106 -7.06 13.18 -8.33
C GLY A 106 -8.09 12.08 -8.09
N ALA A 107 -7.72 10.98 -7.43
CA ALA A 107 -8.69 9.95 -7.07
C ALA A 107 -9.77 10.50 -6.14
N LYS A 108 -11.00 10.05 -6.34
CA LYS A 108 -12.18 10.33 -5.49
C LYS A 108 -12.66 9.11 -4.75
N ILE A 109 -12.30 7.93 -5.24
CA ILE A 109 -12.68 6.64 -4.67
C ILE A 109 -11.41 5.81 -4.50
N ALA A 110 -11.35 5.03 -3.42
CA ALA A 110 -10.36 3.97 -3.25
C ALA A 110 -11.08 2.64 -2.98
N SER A 111 -10.67 1.59 -3.68
CA SER A 111 -11.28 0.26 -3.54
C SER A 111 -10.24 -0.84 -3.42
N LEU A 112 -10.64 -2.00 -2.93
CA LEU A 112 -9.81 -3.18 -2.83
C LEU A 112 -10.64 -4.46 -2.62
N GLU A 113 -10.02 -5.62 -2.86
CA GLU A 113 -10.50 -6.92 -2.37
C GLU A 113 -9.62 -7.43 -1.23
N VAL A 114 -10.25 -7.98 -0.20
CA VAL A 114 -9.56 -8.56 0.94
C VAL A 114 -10.18 -9.90 1.34
N ARG A 115 -9.34 -10.89 1.70
CA ARG A 115 -9.83 -12.19 2.20
C ARG A 115 -10.76 -12.01 3.37
N VAL A 116 -11.85 -12.77 3.41
CA VAL A 116 -12.80 -12.78 4.55
C VAL A 116 -12.10 -13.15 5.86
N SER A 117 -11.09 -14.02 5.80
CA SER A 117 -10.28 -14.44 6.97
C SER A 117 -9.30 -13.35 7.44
N ASN A 118 -8.89 -12.40 6.60
CA ASN A 118 -7.87 -11.41 6.94
C ASN A 118 -8.45 -10.23 7.75
N LYS A 119 -8.84 -10.50 9.00
CA LYS A 119 -9.42 -9.50 9.91
C LYS A 119 -8.47 -8.35 10.24
N VAL A 120 -7.17 -8.63 10.27
CA VAL A 120 -6.15 -7.58 10.53
C VAL A 120 -6.16 -6.52 9.43
N ALA A 121 -6.16 -6.94 8.17
CA ALA A 121 -6.22 -6.02 7.04
C ALA A 121 -7.58 -5.30 6.96
N GLN A 122 -8.70 -6.02 7.15
CA GLN A 122 -10.03 -5.41 7.18
C GLN A 122 -10.13 -4.29 8.24
N ASN A 123 -9.59 -4.52 9.44
CA ASN A 123 -9.60 -3.51 10.50
C ASN A 123 -8.72 -2.30 10.14
N LEU A 124 -7.59 -2.54 9.49
CA LEU A 124 -6.75 -1.47 8.97
C LEU A 124 -7.51 -0.64 7.92
N TYR A 125 -8.16 -1.28 6.96
CA TYR A 125 -8.92 -0.58 5.92
C TYR A 125 -10.10 0.21 6.50
N ARG A 126 -10.88 -0.37 7.46
CA ARG A 126 -11.95 0.37 8.14
C ARG A 126 -11.44 1.61 8.86
N LYS A 127 -10.27 1.55 9.49
CA LYS A 127 -9.61 2.71 10.11
C LYS A 127 -9.39 3.85 9.11
N TYR A 128 -9.20 3.53 7.84
CA TYR A 128 -9.00 4.47 6.74
C TYR A 128 -10.28 4.74 5.94
N GLY A 129 -11.45 4.49 6.54
CA GLY A 129 -12.75 4.85 5.96
C GLY A 129 -13.24 3.90 4.87
N PHE A 130 -12.64 2.73 4.71
CA PHE A 130 -13.17 1.72 3.81
C PHE A 130 -14.36 1.00 4.45
N GLU A 131 -15.43 0.86 3.68
CA GLU A 131 -16.63 0.13 4.04
C GLU A 131 -16.80 -1.11 3.18
N GLU A 132 -17.42 -2.16 3.73
CA GLU A 132 -17.77 -3.36 2.97
C GLU A 132 -18.95 -3.04 2.07
N VAL A 133 -18.75 -3.10 0.76
CA VAL A 133 -19.78 -2.82 -0.25
C VAL A 133 -20.24 -4.05 -0.99
N GLY A 134 -19.56 -5.17 -0.82
CA GLY A 134 -19.92 -6.42 -1.49
C GLY A 134 -18.96 -7.56 -1.16
N LYS A 135 -19.25 -8.70 -1.80
CA LYS A 135 -18.50 -9.93 -1.61
C LYS A 135 -18.38 -10.68 -2.95
N ARG A 136 -17.17 -11.16 -3.25
CA ARG A 136 -16.91 -12.06 -4.39
C ARG A 136 -16.72 -13.48 -3.87
N LYS A 137 -17.65 -14.38 -4.20
CA LYS A 137 -17.55 -15.78 -3.81
C LYS A 137 -16.43 -16.48 -4.59
N GLY A 138 -15.63 -17.29 -3.89
CA GLY A 138 -14.57 -18.09 -4.49
C GLY A 138 -13.52 -17.25 -5.26
N TYR A 139 -13.29 -16.01 -4.84
CA TYR A 139 -12.41 -15.08 -5.55
C TYR A 139 -10.96 -15.55 -5.57
N TYR A 140 -10.49 -16.04 -4.43
CA TYR A 140 -9.14 -16.57 -4.34
C TYR A 140 -9.10 -18.01 -4.85
N SER A 141 -7.96 -18.38 -5.38
CA SER A 141 -7.73 -19.68 -6.03
C SER A 141 -7.87 -20.89 -5.10
N ASP A 142 -7.85 -20.67 -3.78
CA ASP A 142 -8.11 -21.68 -2.76
C ASP A 142 -9.61 -21.76 -2.37
N GLY A 143 -10.47 -21.06 -3.13
CA GLY A 143 -11.91 -21.04 -2.92
C GLY A 143 -12.38 -20.03 -1.85
N GLU A 144 -11.46 -19.31 -1.20
CA GLU A 144 -11.86 -18.30 -0.22
C GLU A 144 -12.53 -17.10 -0.89
N ASP A 145 -13.55 -16.57 -0.25
CA ASP A 145 -14.25 -15.37 -0.66
C ASP A 145 -13.42 -14.11 -0.40
N ALA A 146 -13.65 -13.07 -1.18
CA ALA A 146 -13.16 -11.72 -0.92
C ALA A 146 -14.30 -10.78 -0.51
N LEU A 147 -14.05 -9.92 0.47
CA LEU A 147 -14.83 -8.73 0.68
C LEU A 147 -14.36 -7.65 -0.29
N ILE A 148 -15.31 -6.95 -0.89
CA ILE A 148 -15.05 -5.72 -1.64
C ILE A 148 -15.20 -4.58 -0.64
N MET A 149 -14.14 -3.80 -0.45
CA MET A 149 -14.16 -2.65 0.45
C MET A 149 -13.86 -1.38 -0.33
N THR A 150 -14.60 -0.32 -0.05
CA THR A 150 -14.50 0.95 -0.77
C THR A 150 -14.53 2.13 0.21
N ALA A 151 -13.64 3.09 0.00
CA ALA A 151 -13.69 4.40 0.62
C ALA A 151 -14.16 5.40 -0.44
N PHE A 152 -15.29 6.03 -0.18
CA PHE A 152 -15.91 7.04 -1.06
C PHE A 152 -15.42 8.44 -0.69
N ASP A 153 -15.53 9.36 -1.63
CA ASP A 153 -15.26 10.80 -1.44
C ASP A 153 -13.92 11.07 -0.74
N ILE A 154 -12.89 10.30 -1.09
CA ILE A 154 -11.57 10.43 -0.46
C ILE A 154 -10.96 11.82 -0.67
N ASN A 155 -11.40 12.57 -1.67
CA ASN A 155 -11.02 13.94 -1.95
C ASN A 155 -11.76 14.99 -1.09
N SER A 156 -12.75 14.58 -0.28
CA SER A 156 -13.52 15.48 0.62
C SER A 156 -12.64 16.05 1.75
N GLN A 157 -13.11 17.12 2.36
CA GLN A 157 -12.43 17.73 3.51
C GLN A 157 -12.47 16.81 4.72
N GLU A 158 -13.59 16.11 4.92
CA GLU A 158 -13.80 15.14 6.00
C GLU A 158 -12.81 13.99 5.90
N TYR A 159 -12.61 13.43 4.71
CA TYR A 159 -11.64 12.36 4.50
C TYR A 159 -10.20 12.82 4.71
N ARG A 160 -9.87 14.02 4.27
CA ARG A 160 -8.54 14.62 4.52
C ARG A 160 -8.28 14.82 6.03
N ALA A 161 -9.29 15.20 6.79
CA ALA A 161 -9.20 15.30 8.26
C ALA A 161 -9.00 13.91 8.90
N LEU A 162 -9.71 12.87 8.44
CA LEU A 162 -9.50 11.48 8.86
C LEU A 162 -8.06 11.03 8.57
N LEU A 163 -7.57 11.32 7.37
CA LEU A 163 -6.22 10.94 6.95
C LEU A 163 -5.14 11.64 7.80
N ALA A 164 -5.32 12.94 8.09
CA ALA A 164 -4.44 13.71 8.96
C ALA A 164 -4.41 13.14 10.39
N LYS A 165 -5.56 12.82 10.97
CA LYS A 165 -5.67 12.18 12.29
C LYS A 165 -4.97 10.82 12.33
N ASN A 166 -5.15 10.00 11.29
CA ASN A 166 -4.51 8.69 11.19
C ASN A 166 -2.99 8.82 11.05
N ARG A 167 -2.52 9.83 10.32
CA ARG A 167 -1.10 10.16 10.20
C ARG A 167 -0.46 10.43 11.56
N GLU A 168 -1.08 11.27 12.40
CA GLU A 168 -0.57 11.55 13.74
C GLU A 168 -0.47 10.28 14.60
N GLY A 169 -1.48 9.41 14.52
CA GLY A 169 -1.48 8.11 15.19
C GLY A 169 -0.37 7.19 14.70
N LEU A 170 -0.15 7.16 13.38
CA LEU A 170 0.90 6.38 12.74
C LEU A 170 2.30 6.91 13.14
N GLU A 171 2.52 8.21 13.15
CA GLU A 171 3.78 8.83 13.56
C GLU A 171 4.13 8.47 15.02
N ARG A 172 3.13 8.50 15.92
CA ARG A 172 3.31 8.04 17.32
C ARG A 172 3.66 6.56 17.41
N LYS A 173 2.96 5.70 16.63
CA LYS A 173 3.21 4.25 16.58
C LYS A 173 4.61 3.93 16.07
N LEU A 174 5.09 4.69 15.11
CA LEU A 174 6.43 4.57 14.57
C LEU A 174 7.51 5.20 15.49
N LYS A 175 7.14 5.63 16.72
CA LYS A 175 8.04 6.19 17.76
C LYS A 175 8.92 7.33 17.25
N GLY A 176 8.32 8.34 16.63
CA GLY A 176 9.05 9.48 16.07
C GLY A 176 9.87 9.17 14.82
N ARG A 177 9.75 7.96 14.30
CA ARG A 177 10.34 7.52 13.03
C ARG A 177 9.57 8.19 11.90
N ARG A 178 9.89 9.43 11.60
CA ARG A 178 9.24 10.16 10.51
C ARG A 178 9.55 9.47 9.19
N PRO A 179 8.55 8.97 8.47
CA PRO A 179 8.80 8.46 7.13
C PRO A 179 9.25 9.64 6.24
N TRP A 180 10.39 9.49 5.61
CA TRP A 180 10.80 10.39 4.54
C TRP A 180 9.98 10.04 3.29
N LEU A 181 8.86 10.75 3.13
CA LEU A 181 8.06 10.69 1.92
C LEU A 181 8.73 11.57 0.87
N ASN A 182 9.45 10.95 -0.03
CA ASN A 182 10.13 11.69 -1.11
C ASN A 182 9.15 11.96 -2.26
N TRP A 183 8.23 12.88 -2.04
CA TRP A 183 7.21 13.26 -3.03
C TRP A 183 7.78 13.84 -4.33
N ARG A 184 9.02 14.28 -4.38
CA ARG A 184 9.67 14.79 -5.61
C ARG A 184 9.83 13.69 -6.67
N VAL A 185 9.89 12.43 -6.26
CA VAL A 185 10.00 11.28 -7.16
C VAL A 185 8.67 10.96 -7.85
N PHE A 186 7.54 11.43 -7.30
CA PHE A 186 6.20 11.15 -7.83
C PHE A 186 5.79 12.05 -9.00
N MET A 187 6.45 13.18 -9.20
CA MET A 187 6.09 14.19 -10.19
C MET A 187 6.85 14.05 -11.52
N ARG A 188 7.75 13.09 -11.65
CA ARG A 188 8.45 12.81 -12.91
C ARG A 188 7.97 11.47 -13.47
N ARG A 189 7.25 11.55 -14.59
CA ARG A 189 7.12 10.42 -15.52
C ARG A 189 8.41 10.30 -16.32
#